data_18ed8c389b97a50ddd71908c416b9a12
#
_entry.id   18ed8c389b97a50ddd71908c416b9a12
#
_cell.length_a   1.000
_cell.length_b   1.000
_cell.length_c   1.000
_cell.angle_alpha   90.00
_cell.angle_beta   90.00
_cell.angle_gamma   90.00
#
_symmetry.space_group_name_H-M   'P 1'
#
loop_
_entity.id
_entity.type
_entity.pdbx_description
1 polymer ?
#
loop_
_entity_poly.entity_id
_entity_poly.type
_entity_poly.pdbx_seq_one_letter_code
_entity_poly.pdbx_strand_id
1 'polypeptide(L)'
;MKDIELKLDDTSISPHSEIKGRITVNYPGRYDGVVINIQIVGTNELVVYRSYNGKKISQNVSRLFIGKEDMPDNKAEFTASVEFEPKETHEVKFRVSIIEQHKEIESDVVFGKLSV
;
A
#
# COMPACT_ATOMS: atom_id res chain seq x y z
N MET A 1 1.10 21.03 -0.59
CA MET A 1 1.70 19.73 -0.95
C MET A 1 1.55 18.77 0.21
N LYS A 2 1.14 17.55 -0.06
CA LYS A 2 1.01 16.53 0.99
C LYS A 2 2.39 16.03 1.41
N ASP A 3 2.55 15.72 2.69
CA ASP A 3 3.80 15.14 3.19
C ASP A 3 4.01 13.70 2.70
N ILE A 4 2.95 13.01 2.38
CA ILE A 4 2.99 11.68 1.76
C ILE A 4 1.86 11.56 0.75
N GLU A 5 2.13 10.93 -0.37
CA GLU A 5 1.14 10.74 -1.42
C GLU A 5 1.24 9.34 -2.00
N LEU A 6 0.08 8.70 -2.16
CA LEU A 6 -0.03 7.40 -2.83
C LEU A 6 -0.73 7.59 -4.16
N LYS A 7 -0.15 7.00 -5.21
CA LYS A 7 -0.79 6.90 -6.52
C LYS A 7 -0.86 5.44 -6.91
N LEU A 8 -2.05 4.99 -7.29
CA LEU A 8 -2.26 3.65 -7.84
C LEU A 8 -2.24 3.74 -9.36
N ASP A 9 -1.64 2.75 -10.01
CA ASP A 9 -1.66 2.69 -11.48
C ASP A 9 -3.08 2.51 -12.00
N ASP A 10 -3.91 1.76 -11.25
CA ASP A 10 -5.31 1.55 -11.59
C ASP A 10 -6.09 1.36 -10.29
N THR A 11 -7.24 2.01 -10.18
CA THR A 11 -8.12 1.83 -9.02
C THR A 11 -9.14 0.71 -9.21
N SER A 12 -9.25 0.18 -10.43
CA SER A 12 -10.08 -0.99 -10.71
C SER A 12 -9.24 -2.24 -10.48
N ILE A 13 -9.66 -3.05 -9.53
CA ILE A 13 -8.92 -4.22 -9.07
C ILE A 13 -9.67 -5.48 -9.45
N SER A 14 -8.95 -6.47 -9.97
CA SER A 14 -9.49 -7.79 -10.30
C SER A 14 -8.74 -8.86 -9.54
N PRO A 15 -9.37 -10.01 -9.23
CA PRO A 15 -8.68 -11.13 -8.62
C PRO A 15 -7.48 -11.56 -9.48
N HIS A 16 -6.39 -11.91 -8.81
CA HIS A 16 -5.15 -12.40 -9.41
C HIS A 16 -4.41 -11.40 -10.32
N SER A 17 -4.90 -10.17 -10.42
CA SER A 17 -4.22 -9.11 -11.18
C SER A 17 -3.28 -8.32 -10.27
N GLU A 18 -2.25 -7.76 -10.87
CA GLU A 18 -1.28 -6.96 -10.13
C GLU A 18 -1.89 -5.60 -9.74
N ILE A 19 -1.75 -5.27 -8.47
CA ILE A 19 -2.00 -3.94 -7.94
C ILE A 19 -0.65 -3.28 -7.81
N LYS A 20 -0.48 -2.08 -8.37
CA LYS A 20 0.78 -1.35 -8.28
C LYS A 20 0.54 0.03 -7.71
N GLY A 21 1.28 0.36 -6.65
CA GLY A 21 1.20 1.65 -6.01
C GLY A 21 2.56 2.32 -5.93
N ARG A 22 2.56 3.65 -5.98
CA ARG A 22 3.75 4.47 -5.85
C ARG A 22 3.53 5.46 -4.72
N ILE A 23 4.50 5.51 -3.81
CA ILE A 23 4.47 6.38 -2.65
C ILE A 23 5.58 7.42 -2.80
N THR A 24 5.23 8.68 -2.59
CA THR A 24 6.21 9.77 -2.54
C THR A 24 6.12 10.43 -1.18
N VAL A 25 7.25 10.55 -0.50
CA VAL A 25 7.34 11.24 0.79
C VAL A 25 7.97 12.60 0.56
N ASN A 26 7.25 13.65 0.92
CA ASN A 26 7.71 15.04 0.82
C ASN A 26 7.93 15.66 2.20
N TYR A 27 7.83 14.83 3.25
CA TYR A 27 7.99 15.28 4.63
C TYR A 27 9.42 15.76 4.88
N PRO A 28 9.62 17.00 5.34
CA PRO A 28 10.97 17.56 5.54
C PRO A 28 11.63 17.04 6.81
N GLY A 29 10.89 16.42 7.70
CA GLY A 29 11.41 15.94 8.97
C GLY A 29 12.03 14.56 8.86
N ARG A 30 12.52 14.07 9.97
CA ARG A 30 13.09 12.74 10.10
C ARG A 30 12.00 11.69 10.17
N TYR A 31 12.20 10.56 9.49
CA TYR A 31 11.27 9.44 9.58
C TYR A 31 12.01 8.13 9.37
N ASP A 32 11.42 7.04 9.87
CA ASP A 32 12.01 5.70 9.84
C ASP A 32 11.60 4.92 8.59
N GLY A 33 10.46 5.21 8.04
CA GLY A 33 9.94 4.52 6.88
C GLY A 33 8.47 4.80 6.68
N VAL A 34 7.84 3.97 5.86
CA VAL A 34 6.39 4.07 5.60
C VAL A 34 5.73 2.73 5.87
N VAL A 35 4.47 2.78 6.26
CA VAL A 35 3.61 1.60 6.39
C VAL A 35 2.51 1.70 5.35
N ILE A 36 2.30 0.59 4.64
CA ILE A 36 1.18 0.42 3.72
C ILE A 36 0.17 -0.47 4.42
N ASN A 37 -1.08 -0.06 4.46
CA ASN A 37 -2.17 -0.85 4.99
C ASN A 37 -3.25 -0.97 3.92
N ILE A 38 -3.55 -2.19 3.50
CA ILE A 38 -4.59 -2.45 2.50
C ILE A 38 -5.69 -3.25 3.17
N GLN A 39 -6.91 -2.71 3.10
CA GLN A 39 -8.08 -3.33 3.69
C GLN A 39 -9.13 -3.54 2.61
N ILE A 40 -9.61 -4.79 2.48
CA ILE A 40 -10.73 -5.10 1.61
C ILE A 40 -11.98 -4.98 2.46
N VAL A 41 -12.70 -3.89 2.29
CA VAL A 41 -13.81 -3.51 3.17
C VAL A 41 -14.93 -4.53 3.10
N GLY A 42 -15.41 -4.94 4.27
CA GLY A 42 -16.51 -5.91 4.37
C GLY A 42 -16.07 -7.37 4.36
N THR A 43 -14.77 -7.64 4.41
CA THR A 43 -14.24 -9.00 4.49
C THR A 43 -13.05 -9.05 5.46
N ASN A 44 -12.66 -10.28 5.86
CA ASN A 44 -11.43 -10.52 6.61
C ASN A 44 -10.32 -11.02 5.69
N GLU A 45 -10.54 -11.00 4.37
CA GLU A 45 -9.53 -11.43 3.41
C GLU A 45 -8.40 -10.41 3.31
N LEU A 46 -7.18 -10.89 3.13
CA LEU A 46 -5.99 -10.06 3.03
C LEU A 46 -5.41 -10.14 1.63
N VAL A 47 -4.76 -9.04 1.22
CA VAL A 47 -3.98 -9.06 -0.02
C VAL A 47 -2.68 -9.82 0.20
N VAL A 48 -2.01 -10.17 -0.90
CA VAL A 48 -0.66 -10.71 -0.86
C VAL A 48 0.25 -9.65 -1.44
N TYR A 49 1.18 -9.14 -0.63
CA TYR A 49 2.22 -8.23 -1.13
C TYR A 49 3.24 -9.03 -1.90
N ARG A 50 3.56 -8.60 -3.10
CA ARG A 50 4.43 -9.32 -4.04
C ARG A 50 5.82 -8.71 -4.20
N SER A 51 5.95 -7.40 -4.05
CA SER A 51 7.25 -6.73 -4.16
C SER A 51 7.21 -5.34 -3.56
N TYR A 52 8.38 -4.82 -3.24
CA TYR A 52 8.57 -3.40 -2.99
C TYR A 52 9.96 -3.01 -3.45
N ASN A 53 10.05 -1.90 -4.19
CA ASN A 53 11.31 -1.35 -4.72
C ASN A 53 12.21 -2.39 -5.38
N GLY A 54 11.60 -3.27 -6.20
CA GLY A 54 12.31 -4.31 -6.92
C GLY A 54 12.60 -5.58 -6.13
N LYS A 55 12.30 -5.59 -4.85
CA LYS A 55 12.53 -6.74 -3.98
C LYS A 55 11.29 -7.64 -3.99
N LYS A 56 11.45 -8.88 -4.42
CA LYS A 56 10.33 -9.83 -4.44
C LYS A 56 10.05 -10.35 -3.05
N ILE A 57 8.77 -10.35 -2.69
CA ILE A 57 8.29 -10.87 -1.41
C ILE A 57 7.01 -11.68 -1.67
N SER A 58 6.50 -12.33 -0.63
CA SER A 58 5.20 -12.97 -0.66
C SER A 58 4.66 -12.95 0.75
N GLN A 59 3.86 -11.94 1.07
CA GLN A 59 3.34 -11.74 2.43
C GLN A 59 1.84 -11.50 2.39
N ASN A 60 1.10 -12.43 2.96
CA ASN A 60 -0.35 -12.35 3.09
C ASN A 60 -0.69 -11.67 4.41
N VAL A 61 -0.56 -10.36 4.44
CA VAL A 61 -0.79 -9.53 5.62
C VAL A 61 -1.48 -8.24 5.20
N SER A 62 -2.05 -7.53 6.17
CA SER A 62 -2.70 -6.25 5.88
C SER A 62 -1.69 -5.10 5.80
N ARG A 63 -0.59 -5.18 6.55
CA ARG A 63 0.37 -4.09 6.70
C ARG A 63 1.76 -4.51 6.23
N LEU A 64 2.42 -3.59 5.52
CA LEU A 64 3.80 -3.78 5.07
C LEU A 64 4.60 -2.53 5.46
N PHE A 65 5.72 -2.73 6.16
CA PHE A 65 6.62 -1.64 6.49
C PHE A 65 7.78 -1.62 5.48
N ILE A 66 8.10 -0.43 4.97
CA ILE A 66 9.26 -0.22 4.10
C ILE A 66 10.16 0.80 4.82
N GLY A 67 11.37 0.38 5.17
CA GLY A 67 12.33 1.25 5.82
C GLY A 67 12.85 2.34 4.88
N LYS A 68 13.18 3.49 5.44
CA LYS A 68 13.68 4.62 4.65
C LYS A 68 14.94 4.27 3.89
N GLU A 69 15.78 3.40 4.43
CA GLU A 69 17.00 2.94 3.77
C GLU A 69 16.73 2.20 2.46
N ASP A 70 15.51 1.69 2.28
CA ASP A 70 15.08 1.01 1.05
C ASP A 70 14.28 1.95 0.13
N MET A 71 14.28 3.27 0.41
CA MET A 71 13.47 4.25 -0.32
C MET A 71 14.35 5.29 -1.01
N PRO A 72 14.96 4.96 -2.16
CA PRO A 72 15.75 5.96 -2.90
C PRO A 72 14.89 7.18 -3.25
N ASP A 73 15.44 8.37 -3.05
CA ASP A 73 14.75 9.63 -3.32
C ASP A 73 13.42 9.79 -2.57
N ASN A 74 13.28 9.13 -1.41
CA ASN A 74 12.06 9.16 -0.59
C ASN A 74 10.84 8.64 -1.35
N LYS A 75 11.06 7.64 -2.19
CA LYS A 75 10.00 7.01 -2.97
C LYS A 75 9.96 5.51 -2.72
N ALA A 76 8.76 4.95 -2.76
CA ALA A 76 8.57 3.52 -2.64
C ALA A 76 7.54 3.07 -3.67
N GLU A 77 7.77 1.89 -4.24
CA GLU A 77 6.86 1.28 -5.19
C GLU A 77 6.56 -0.11 -4.68
N PHE A 78 5.29 -0.49 -4.66
CA PHE A 78 4.92 -1.83 -4.21
C PHE A 78 3.95 -2.47 -5.19
N THR A 79 3.93 -3.80 -5.17
CA THR A 79 2.91 -4.57 -5.88
C THR A 79 2.23 -5.52 -4.91
N ALA A 80 0.97 -5.79 -5.18
CA ALA A 80 0.16 -6.71 -4.39
C ALA A 80 -0.88 -7.36 -5.30
N SER A 81 -1.53 -8.39 -4.81
CA SER A 81 -2.62 -9.03 -5.54
C SER A 81 -3.68 -9.54 -4.57
N VAL A 82 -4.89 -9.73 -5.10
CA VAL A 82 -6.00 -10.34 -4.40
C VAL A 82 -6.06 -11.79 -4.86
N GLU A 83 -5.93 -12.74 -3.92
CA GLU A 83 -5.85 -14.16 -4.26
C GLU A 83 -7.08 -14.96 -3.85
N PHE A 84 -8.21 -14.29 -3.62
CA PHE A 84 -9.47 -14.98 -3.39
C PHE A 84 -10.51 -14.52 -4.42
N GLU A 85 -11.57 -15.29 -4.57
CA GLU A 85 -12.66 -14.96 -5.50
C GLU A 85 -13.76 -14.23 -4.73
N PRO A 86 -13.94 -12.93 -4.94
CA PRO A 86 -15.00 -12.20 -4.24
C PRO A 86 -16.37 -12.62 -4.77
N LYS A 87 -17.35 -12.69 -3.88
CA LYS A 87 -18.74 -12.98 -4.26
C LYS A 87 -19.51 -11.74 -4.63
N GLU A 88 -18.98 -10.59 -4.27
CA GLU A 88 -19.58 -9.29 -4.56
C GLU A 88 -18.48 -8.25 -4.71
N THR A 89 -18.83 -7.08 -5.18
CA THR A 89 -17.89 -5.98 -5.32
C THR A 89 -17.55 -5.41 -3.94
N HIS A 90 -16.28 -5.16 -3.70
CA HIS A 90 -15.79 -4.58 -2.46
C HIS A 90 -14.99 -3.31 -2.73
N GLU A 91 -15.11 -2.36 -1.81
CA GLU A 91 -14.21 -1.23 -1.77
C GLU A 91 -12.88 -1.69 -1.16
N VAL A 92 -11.77 -1.18 -1.69
CA VAL A 92 -10.44 -1.48 -1.14
C VAL A 92 -9.83 -0.18 -0.67
N LYS A 93 -9.49 -0.12 0.61
CA LYS A 93 -8.89 1.07 1.21
C LYS A 93 -7.38 0.90 1.28
N PHE A 94 -6.66 1.83 0.67
CA PHE A 94 -5.21 1.89 0.73
C PHE A 94 -4.83 3.07 1.61
N ARG A 95 -4.10 2.80 2.68
CA ARG A 95 -3.59 3.84 3.56
C ARG A 95 -2.08 3.70 3.64
N VAL A 96 -1.37 4.80 3.38
CA VAL A 96 0.08 4.86 3.52
C VAL A 96 0.41 5.91 4.56
N SER A 97 1.36 5.61 5.43
CA SER A 97 1.67 6.48 6.57
C SER A 97 3.18 6.60 6.75
N ILE A 98 3.60 7.81 7.10
CA ILE A 98 4.98 8.07 7.51
C ILE A 98 5.12 7.65 8.97
N ILE A 99 6.14 6.86 9.26
CA ILE A 99 6.38 6.34 10.61
C ILE A 99 7.68 6.91 11.16
N GLU A 100 7.62 7.43 12.37
CA GLU A 100 8.80 7.80 13.14
C GLU A 100 8.62 7.35 14.58
N GLN A 101 9.61 6.60 15.12
CA GLN A 101 9.58 6.09 16.48
C GLN A 101 8.27 5.38 16.81
N HIS A 102 7.82 4.52 15.89
CA HIS A 102 6.58 3.75 15.99
C HIS A 102 5.31 4.60 15.98
N LYS A 103 5.40 5.88 15.65
CA LYS A 103 4.25 6.77 15.55
C LYS A 103 3.97 7.13 14.10
N GLU A 104 2.68 7.22 13.79
CA GLU A 104 2.22 7.70 12.51
C GLU A 104 2.23 9.23 12.51
N ILE A 105 3.00 9.82 11.58
CA ILE A 105 3.13 11.29 11.47
C ILE A 105 2.07 11.86 10.56
N GLU A 106 1.99 11.33 9.35
CA GLU A 106 1.03 11.77 8.32
C GLU A 106 0.65 10.56 7.49
N SER A 107 -0.52 10.64 6.85
CA SER A 107 -0.99 9.56 6.00
C SER A 107 -1.74 10.09 4.79
N ASP A 108 -1.85 9.23 3.78
CA ASP A 108 -2.69 9.44 2.61
C ASP A 108 -3.56 8.21 2.42
N VAL A 109 -4.78 8.43 1.95
CA VAL A 109 -5.74 7.34 1.74
C VAL A 109 -6.26 7.41 0.32
N VAL A 110 -6.26 6.27 -0.36
CA VAL A 110 -6.83 6.12 -1.70
C VAL A 110 -7.75 4.92 -1.68
N PHE A 111 -8.87 5.01 -2.38
CA PHE A 111 -9.81 3.92 -2.49
C PHE A 111 -9.79 3.32 -3.90
N GLY A 112 -9.82 2.00 -3.96
CA GLY A 112 -10.02 1.27 -5.19
C GLY A 112 -11.28 0.43 -5.09
N LYS A 113 -11.59 -0.28 -6.16
CA LYS A 113 -12.78 -1.13 -6.24
C LYS A 113 -12.38 -2.51 -6.74
N LEU A 114 -12.69 -3.52 -5.94
CA LEU A 114 -12.49 -4.92 -6.31
C LEU A 114 -13.77 -5.46 -6.90
N SER A 115 -13.74 -5.79 -8.17
CA SER A 115 -14.89 -6.31 -8.90
C SER A 115 -14.91 -7.84 -8.90
N VAL A 116 -16.12 -8.35 -9.00
CA VAL A 116 -16.35 -9.79 -9.12
C VAL A 116 -15.78 -10.33 -10.43
#